data_9227eb860c09396229c38a412ba57cd1
#
_entry.id   9227eb860c09396229c38a412ba57cd1
#
_cell.length_a   1.000
_cell.length_b   1.000
_cell.length_c   1.000
_cell.angle_alpha   90.00
_cell.angle_beta   90.00
_cell.angle_gamma   90.00
#
_symmetry.space_group_name_H-M   'P 1'
#
loop_
_entity.id
_entity.type
_entity.pdbx_description
1 polymer ?
#
loop_
_entity_poly.entity_id
_entity_poly.type
_entity_poly.pdbx_seq_one_letter_code
_entity_poly.pdbx_strand_id
1 'polypeptide(L)'
;MSKNYNIFFDLGSTKIRAAAFSKNSNDEQISFEKKCTSSFKKDNLDIKNLNKSLEILILDLEKKTNEYIERANILIDSVDSINLTLSISKKGDSKKLSMSDIELLVHNAKQEIIKYNKDIEILHILITNFKIDGKDYSSIQIDKEYQLLSVDILFICFPKNILDEISHLFKKNHIFIENFIGSSYAKTFSYKDKFTTFQNLVFIELGYEKTSIVSYKNEYLESLNIIPIGGNHITKDISKILKISDEESEKIKKEFNNQELFSENLNIQKKLLNNLKQNNLDHEEFSLMIKEIIFARIDEILNLSLKLIDSIKMNKLNEKYKIILIGSGAKIFENNSISITQKDNLLDEFEFFRENPEIICKTGENLLFKKNLQEVFIVPKQEDVPGFFVRFFNLFK
;
A
#
# COMPACT_ATOMS: atom_id res chain seq x y z
N MET A 1 -21.50 -11.64 24.66
CA MET A 1 -22.23 -11.52 23.38
C MET A 1 -21.19 -11.43 22.27
N SER A 2 -21.28 -12.26 21.23
CA SER A 2 -20.40 -12.11 20.05
C SER A 2 -20.72 -10.78 19.36
N LYS A 3 -19.70 -9.93 19.16
CA LYS A 3 -19.90 -8.67 18.45
C LYS A 3 -20.22 -8.94 16.98
N ASN A 4 -21.13 -8.14 16.43
CA ASN A 4 -21.69 -8.37 15.10
C ASN A 4 -20.81 -7.82 13.98
N TYR A 5 -19.76 -7.04 14.30
CA TYR A 5 -18.95 -6.34 13.31
C TYR A 5 -17.45 -6.65 13.42
N ASN A 6 -16.79 -6.74 12.27
CA ASN A 6 -15.34 -6.64 12.13
C ASN A 6 -14.97 -5.17 11.88
N ILE A 7 -14.09 -4.62 12.70
CA ILE A 7 -13.72 -3.19 12.65
C ILE A 7 -12.35 -3.04 12.02
N PHE A 8 -12.26 -2.10 11.07
CA PHE A 8 -11.02 -1.76 10.38
C PHE A 8 -10.78 -0.26 10.40
N PHE A 9 -9.53 0.12 10.65
CA PHE A 9 -9.05 1.49 10.45
C PHE A 9 -7.95 1.50 9.40
N ASP A 10 -7.99 2.47 8.48
CA ASP A 10 -6.91 2.75 7.53
C ASP A 10 -6.24 4.07 7.94
N LEU A 11 -4.98 3.98 8.33
CA LEU A 11 -4.19 5.11 8.81
C LEU A 11 -3.33 5.66 7.67
N GLY A 12 -3.91 6.54 6.85
CA GLY A 12 -3.19 7.19 5.76
C GLY A 12 -2.52 8.51 6.19
N SER A 13 -1.59 9.01 5.39
CA SER A 13 -0.81 10.23 5.70
C SER A 13 -1.66 11.51 5.75
N THR A 14 -2.78 11.57 5.04
CA THR A 14 -3.64 12.76 4.97
C THR A 14 -5.06 12.52 5.43
N LYS A 15 -5.46 11.27 5.57
CA LYS A 15 -6.81 10.85 5.92
C LYS A 15 -6.76 9.58 6.75
N ILE A 16 -7.69 9.49 7.69
CA ILE A 16 -7.98 8.26 8.41
C ILE A 16 -9.36 7.80 8.01
N ARG A 17 -9.53 6.51 7.82
CA ARG A 17 -10.81 5.88 7.54
C ARG A 17 -11.10 4.83 8.58
N ALA A 18 -12.38 4.63 8.85
CA ALA A 18 -12.83 3.57 9.72
C ALA A 18 -14.05 2.90 9.10
N ALA A 19 -14.13 1.59 9.19
CA ALA A 19 -15.28 0.85 8.71
C ALA A 19 -15.62 -0.32 9.63
N ALA A 20 -16.92 -0.64 9.68
CA ALA A 20 -17.48 -1.80 10.34
C ALA A 20 -18.14 -2.69 9.28
N PHE A 21 -17.78 -3.98 9.25
CA PHE A 21 -18.33 -4.97 8.35
C PHE A 21 -19.12 -6.00 9.15
N SER A 22 -20.39 -6.20 8.79
CA SER A 22 -21.26 -7.16 9.47
C SER A 22 -20.73 -8.59 9.31
N LYS A 23 -20.70 -9.35 10.40
CA LYS A 23 -20.37 -10.78 10.39
C LYS A 23 -21.51 -11.64 9.87
N ASN A 24 -22.75 -11.10 9.88
CA ASN A 24 -23.96 -11.84 9.58
C ASN A 24 -24.49 -11.60 8.15
N SER A 25 -24.07 -10.51 7.51
CA SER A 25 -24.44 -10.16 6.13
C SER A 25 -23.22 -9.65 5.38
N ASN A 26 -22.93 -10.23 4.22
CA ASN A 26 -21.74 -9.84 3.43
C ASN A 26 -21.82 -8.44 2.82
N ASP A 27 -22.98 -7.78 2.85
CA ASP A 27 -23.26 -6.52 2.16
C ASP A 27 -23.42 -5.31 3.08
N GLU A 28 -23.52 -5.50 4.40
CA GLU A 28 -23.66 -4.39 5.32
C GLU A 28 -22.30 -3.82 5.71
N GLN A 29 -22.02 -2.62 5.20
CA GLN A 29 -20.82 -1.85 5.49
C GLN A 29 -21.18 -0.46 6.00
N ILE A 30 -20.53 -0.05 7.09
CA ILE A 30 -20.59 1.29 7.63
C ILE A 30 -19.19 1.87 7.56
N SER A 31 -19.00 3.01 6.90
CA SER A 31 -17.69 3.63 6.75
C SER A 31 -17.69 5.13 6.99
N PHE A 32 -16.59 5.64 7.53
CA PHE A 32 -16.35 7.05 7.77
C PHE A 32 -14.91 7.43 7.38
N GLU A 33 -14.73 8.67 6.93
CA GLU A 33 -13.42 9.25 6.62
C GLU A 33 -13.25 10.60 7.35
N LYS A 34 -12.06 10.82 7.90
CA LYS A 34 -11.65 12.12 8.46
C LYS A 34 -10.33 12.56 7.86
N LYS A 35 -10.21 13.85 7.58
CA LYS A 35 -8.91 14.44 7.22
C LYS A 35 -8.03 14.45 8.45
N CYS A 36 -6.82 13.93 8.31
CA CYS A 36 -5.79 13.97 9.33
C CYS A 36 -4.51 14.43 8.66
N THR A 37 -4.21 15.71 8.75
CA THR A 37 -3.02 16.30 8.12
C THR A 37 -1.76 15.78 8.78
N SER A 38 -0.89 15.13 7.98
CA SER A 38 0.47 14.75 8.40
C SER A 38 0.55 13.74 9.55
N SER A 39 -0.38 12.75 9.59
CA SER A 39 -0.32 11.69 10.61
C SER A 39 1.00 10.92 10.55
N PHE A 40 1.53 10.68 9.35
CA PHE A 40 2.82 10.04 9.14
C PHE A 40 3.75 10.98 8.41
N LYS A 41 4.71 11.56 9.13
CA LYS A 41 5.92 12.17 8.57
C LYS A 41 7.03 11.15 8.73
N LYS A 42 8.05 11.24 7.87
CA LYS A 42 9.25 10.42 8.02
C LYS A 42 9.73 10.47 9.47
N ASP A 43 9.89 9.30 10.08
CA ASP A 43 10.36 9.12 11.47
C ASP A 43 9.50 9.80 12.56
N ASN A 44 8.29 10.26 12.24
CA ASN A 44 7.47 10.94 13.25
C ASN A 44 5.96 10.76 13.01
N LEU A 45 5.25 10.40 14.05
CA LEU A 45 3.80 10.27 14.09
C LEU A 45 3.19 11.47 14.82
N ASP A 46 2.31 12.23 14.16
CA ASP A 46 1.55 13.30 14.82
C ASP A 46 0.40 12.69 15.66
N ILE A 47 0.78 12.14 16.82
CA ILE A 47 -0.12 11.44 17.74
C ILE A 47 -1.30 12.31 18.15
N LYS A 48 -1.10 13.63 18.32
CA LYS A 48 -2.15 14.53 18.81
C LYS A 48 -3.28 14.69 17.77
N ASN A 49 -2.93 14.93 16.52
CA ASN A 49 -3.91 15.06 15.44
C ASN A 49 -4.54 13.71 15.10
N LEU A 50 -3.74 12.64 15.14
CA LEU A 50 -4.22 11.28 14.94
C LEU A 50 -5.26 10.91 16.01
N ASN A 51 -4.99 11.18 17.30
CA ASN A 51 -5.90 10.87 18.40
C ASN A 51 -7.25 11.57 18.25
N LYS A 52 -7.25 12.89 17.96
CA LYS A 52 -8.50 13.65 17.75
C LYS A 52 -9.36 13.06 16.64
N SER A 53 -8.73 12.70 15.52
CA SER A 53 -9.46 12.14 14.38
C SER A 53 -9.97 10.73 14.69
N LEU A 54 -9.19 9.94 15.42
CA LEU A 54 -9.54 8.60 15.85
C LEU A 54 -10.73 8.61 16.81
N GLU A 55 -10.72 9.46 17.84
CA GLU A 55 -11.83 9.60 18.80
C GLU A 55 -13.16 9.90 18.09
N ILE A 56 -13.14 10.79 17.09
CA ILE A 56 -14.35 11.12 16.32
C ILE A 56 -14.83 9.90 15.52
N LEU A 57 -13.93 9.19 14.84
CA LEU A 57 -14.28 8.01 14.04
C LEU A 57 -14.81 6.86 14.89
N ILE A 58 -14.25 6.65 16.09
CA ILE A 58 -14.74 5.65 17.04
C ILE A 58 -16.16 5.99 17.44
N LEU A 59 -16.42 7.23 17.87
CA LEU A 59 -17.76 7.67 18.28
C LEU A 59 -18.78 7.56 17.13
N ASP A 60 -18.39 7.93 15.90
CA ASP A 60 -19.25 7.82 14.73
C ASP A 60 -19.61 6.36 14.42
N LEU A 61 -18.63 5.44 14.51
CA LEU A 61 -18.86 4.00 14.32
C LEU A 61 -19.73 3.41 15.44
N GLU A 62 -19.43 3.68 16.71
CA GLU A 62 -20.17 3.16 17.85
C GLU A 62 -21.64 3.61 17.83
N LYS A 63 -21.90 4.88 17.49
CA LYS A 63 -23.26 5.40 17.30
C LYS A 63 -24.01 4.67 16.19
N LYS A 64 -23.32 4.33 15.10
CA LYS A 64 -23.96 3.74 13.92
C LYS A 64 -24.15 2.25 14.05
N THR A 65 -23.19 1.54 14.66
CA THR A 65 -23.28 0.09 14.94
C THR A 65 -24.11 -0.22 16.17
N ASN A 66 -24.32 0.78 17.04
CA ASN A 66 -24.91 0.62 18.36
C ASN A 66 -24.15 -0.39 19.24
N GLU A 67 -22.84 -0.52 19.03
CA GLU A 67 -21.94 -1.40 19.77
C GLU A 67 -20.65 -0.66 20.17
N TYR A 68 -20.10 -0.97 21.35
CA TYR A 68 -18.76 -0.48 21.74
C TYR A 68 -17.68 -1.23 20.99
N ILE A 69 -16.68 -0.47 20.48
CA ILE A 69 -15.54 -1.03 19.79
C ILE A 69 -14.46 -1.44 20.79
N GLU A 70 -14.18 -2.72 20.90
CA GLU A 70 -13.11 -3.24 21.77
C GLU A 70 -11.93 -3.79 20.98
N ARG A 71 -12.13 -4.15 19.72
CA ARG A 71 -11.11 -4.77 18.87
C ARG A 71 -11.16 -4.18 17.49
N ALA A 72 -10.00 -4.00 16.85
CA ALA A 72 -9.89 -3.50 15.51
C ALA A 72 -8.67 -4.05 14.77
N ASN A 73 -8.76 -4.07 13.44
CA ASN A 73 -7.67 -4.35 12.52
C ASN A 73 -7.20 -3.02 11.91
N ILE A 74 -5.90 -2.84 11.79
CA ILE A 74 -5.31 -1.57 11.36
C ILE A 74 -4.55 -1.75 10.06
N LEU A 75 -5.03 -1.09 9.00
CA LEU A 75 -4.27 -0.92 7.77
C LEU A 75 -3.29 0.23 7.97
N ILE A 76 -2.03 -0.03 7.71
CA ILE A 76 -0.95 0.95 7.90
C ILE A 76 -0.04 0.96 6.69
N ASP A 77 0.43 2.16 6.35
CA ASP A 77 1.42 2.33 5.31
C ASP A 77 2.20 3.63 5.51
N SER A 78 3.51 3.57 5.32
CA SER A 78 4.41 4.70 5.54
C SER A 78 5.64 4.58 4.63
N VAL A 79 6.39 5.66 4.51
CA VAL A 79 7.73 5.66 3.90
C VAL A 79 8.72 4.77 4.68
N ASP A 80 8.42 4.50 5.94
CA ASP A 80 9.26 3.70 6.84
C ASP A 80 8.96 2.19 6.75
N SER A 81 7.99 1.77 5.91
CA SER A 81 7.76 0.36 5.64
C SER A 81 8.97 -0.28 4.97
N ILE A 82 9.39 -1.42 5.47
CA ILE A 82 10.57 -2.15 5.03
C ILE A 82 10.15 -3.47 4.41
N ASN A 83 10.51 -3.67 3.14
CA ASN A 83 10.21 -4.92 2.44
C ASN A 83 11.53 -5.64 2.15
N LEU A 84 11.65 -6.86 2.69
CA LEU A 84 12.87 -7.66 2.61
C LEU A 84 12.55 -8.97 1.90
N THR A 85 13.31 -9.29 0.85
CA THR A 85 13.24 -10.60 0.21
C THR A 85 14.45 -11.44 0.61
N LEU A 86 14.19 -12.64 1.12
CA LEU A 86 15.23 -13.60 1.48
C LEU A 86 15.04 -14.89 0.68
N SER A 87 16.10 -15.30 -0.03
CA SER A 87 16.17 -16.61 -0.68
C SER A 87 16.83 -17.60 0.27
N ILE A 88 16.14 -18.69 0.56
CA ILE A 88 16.64 -19.74 1.44
C ILE A 88 16.50 -21.09 0.76
N SER A 89 17.45 -21.99 1.01
CA SER A 89 17.46 -23.30 0.38
C SER A 89 17.73 -24.44 1.37
N LYS A 90 17.24 -25.64 1.01
CA LYS A 90 17.40 -26.88 1.76
C LYS A 90 17.74 -28.02 0.81
N LYS A 91 18.71 -28.85 1.20
CA LYS A 91 18.99 -30.12 0.53
C LYS A 91 17.99 -31.18 0.97
N GLY A 92 17.49 -31.97 0.04
CA GLY A 92 16.44 -32.95 0.24
C GLY A 92 16.88 -34.40 0.26
N ASP A 93 18.11 -34.70 -0.13
CA ASP A 93 18.65 -36.08 -0.20
C ASP A 93 17.70 -37.07 -0.91
N SER A 94 17.07 -36.63 -2.01
CA SER A 94 16.07 -37.38 -2.79
C SER A 94 14.84 -37.80 -1.98
N LYS A 95 14.47 -37.02 -0.93
CA LYS A 95 13.23 -37.20 -0.20
C LYS A 95 12.08 -36.50 -0.89
N LYS A 96 10.85 -36.94 -0.62
CA LYS A 96 9.64 -36.25 -1.05
C LYS A 96 9.45 -34.95 -0.30
N LEU A 97 9.11 -33.90 -1.01
CA LEU A 97 8.82 -32.59 -0.45
C LEU A 97 7.58 -32.66 0.45
N SER A 98 7.72 -32.22 1.68
CA SER A 98 6.66 -32.14 2.67
C SER A 98 6.36 -30.68 3.06
N MET A 99 5.19 -30.42 3.63
CA MET A 99 4.87 -29.10 4.19
C MET A 99 5.83 -28.70 5.31
N SER A 100 6.29 -29.66 6.11
CA SER A 100 7.27 -29.40 7.19
C SER A 100 8.63 -28.90 6.66
N ASP A 101 9.00 -29.23 5.43
CA ASP A 101 10.22 -28.70 4.80
C ASP A 101 10.08 -27.20 4.52
N ILE A 102 8.90 -26.77 4.05
CA ILE A 102 8.59 -25.36 3.76
C ILE A 102 8.45 -24.58 5.07
N GLU A 103 7.76 -25.12 6.04
CA GLU A 103 7.62 -24.53 7.38
C GLU A 103 8.99 -24.28 8.03
N LEU A 104 9.90 -25.25 7.93
CA LEU A 104 11.25 -25.09 8.43
C LEU A 104 12.01 -23.97 7.70
N LEU A 105 11.88 -23.86 6.39
CA LEU A 105 12.52 -22.80 5.61
C LEU A 105 11.96 -21.43 6.00
N VAL A 106 10.63 -21.29 6.10
CA VAL A 106 9.98 -20.04 6.53
C VAL A 106 10.40 -19.68 7.95
N HIS A 107 10.43 -20.64 8.87
CA HIS A 107 10.88 -20.41 10.24
C HIS A 107 12.34 -19.92 10.28
N ASN A 108 13.23 -20.58 9.58
CA ASN A 108 14.65 -20.19 9.52
C ASN A 108 14.81 -18.80 8.92
N ALA A 109 14.11 -18.51 7.82
CA ALA A 109 14.11 -17.17 7.19
C ALA A 109 13.63 -16.10 8.16
N LYS A 110 12.52 -16.34 8.89
CA LYS A 110 12.00 -15.43 9.92
C LYS A 110 13.04 -15.20 11.03
N GLN A 111 13.70 -16.23 11.52
CA GLN A 111 14.73 -16.10 12.55
C GLN A 111 15.91 -15.25 12.07
N GLU A 112 16.36 -15.42 10.83
CA GLU A 112 17.43 -14.61 10.26
C GLU A 112 17.01 -13.13 10.14
N ILE A 113 15.80 -12.84 9.69
CA ILE A 113 15.29 -11.46 9.63
C ILE A 113 15.28 -10.82 11.03
N ILE A 114 14.71 -11.48 12.03
CA ILE A 114 14.61 -10.96 13.42
C ILE A 114 15.98 -10.78 14.05
N LYS A 115 16.92 -11.68 13.79
CA LYS A 115 18.27 -11.63 14.34
C LYS A 115 19.03 -10.35 13.94
N TYR A 116 18.89 -9.94 12.67
CA TYR A 116 19.61 -8.78 12.13
C TYR A 116 18.81 -7.48 12.17
N ASN A 117 17.48 -7.55 12.38
CA ASN A 117 16.60 -6.39 12.37
C ASN A 117 15.70 -6.39 13.61
N LYS A 118 16.26 -5.99 14.75
CA LYS A 118 15.55 -6.02 16.06
C LYS A 118 14.47 -4.94 16.19
N ASP A 119 14.59 -3.86 15.44
CA ASP A 119 13.74 -2.68 15.55
C ASP A 119 12.55 -2.71 14.57
N ILE A 120 12.33 -3.85 13.89
CA ILE A 120 11.20 -4.05 13.00
C ILE A 120 10.26 -5.15 13.52
N GLU A 121 9.00 -5.02 13.15
CA GLU A 121 7.95 -6.03 13.31
C GLU A 121 7.56 -6.55 11.92
N ILE A 122 7.41 -7.86 11.78
CA ILE A 122 6.97 -8.50 10.54
C ILE A 122 5.44 -8.48 10.52
N LEU A 123 4.85 -7.82 9.52
CA LEU A 123 3.40 -7.79 9.32
C LEU A 123 2.92 -8.96 8.46
N HIS A 124 3.64 -9.26 7.37
CA HIS A 124 3.29 -10.32 6.43
C HIS A 124 4.52 -11.11 6.01
N ILE A 125 4.33 -12.41 5.79
CA ILE A 125 5.34 -13.32 5.24
C ILE A 125 4.74 -14.00 4.01
N LEU A 126 5.33 -13.80 2.85
CA LEU A 126 4.80 -14.23 1.57
C LEU A 126 5.84 -15.06 0.83
N ILE A 127 5.47 -16.25 0.39
CA ILE A 127 6.32 -17.03 -0.50
C ILE A 127 6.07 -16.53 -1.93
N THR A 128 7.13 -15.97 -2.54
CA THR A 128 7.02 -15.35 -3.86
C THR A 128 7.48 -16.29 -4.97
N ASN A 129 8.36 -17.25 -4.66
CA ASN A 129 8.85 -18.20 -5.64
C ASN A 129 9.28 -19.53 -5.00
N PHE A 130 9.09 -20.64 -5.74
CA PHE A 130 9.58 -21.97 -5.40
C PHE A 130 10.49 -22.49 -6.51
N LYS A 131 11.67 -22.98 -6.15
CA LYS A 131 12.57 -23.67 -7.09
C LYS A 131 12.87 -25.06 -6.57
N ILE A 132 12.62 -26.07 -7.39
CA ILE A 132 12.95 -27.46 -7.13
C ILE A 132 13.97 -27.89 -8.19
N ASP A 133 15.18 -28.24 -7.76
CA ASP A 133 16.27 -28.63 -8.62
C ASP A 133 16.53 -27.65 -9.77
N GLY A 134 16.46 -26.34 -9.44
CA GLY A 134 16.68 -25.23 -10.37
C GLY A 134 15.50 -24.87 -11.27
N LYS A 135 14.37 -25.57 -11.19
CA LYS A 135 13.15 -25.24 -11.95
C LYS A 135 12.17 -24.43 -11.11
N ASP A 136 11.64 -23.34 -11.68
CA ASP A 136 10.64 -22.49 -11.04
C ASP A 136 9.26 -23.15 -11.06
N TYR A 137 8.51 -22.99 -9.98
CA TYR A 137 7.14 -23.46 -9.81
C TYR A 137 6.28 -22.35 -9.21
N SER A 138 5.09 -22.15 -9.77
CA SER A 138 4.11 -21.15 -9.28
C SER A 138 3.39 -21.60 -8.00
N SER A 139 3.43 -22.89 -7.67
CA SER A 139 2.79 -23.45 -6.48
C SER A 139 3.64 -24.56 -5.87
N ILE A 140 3.40 -24.85 -4.60
CA ILE A 140 4.08 -25.92 -3.86
C ILE A 140 3.76 -27.28 -4.52
N GLN A 141 4.81 -28.05 -4.81
CA GLN A 141 4.72 -29.39 -5.40
C GLN A 141 4.95 -30.44 -4.32
N ILE A 142 3.94 -30.67 -3.46
CA ILE A 142 4.01 -31.69 -2.41
C ILE A 142 4.21 -33.07 -3.03
N ASP A 143 4.91 -33.97 -2.31
CA ASP A 143 5.27 -35.35 -2.70
C ASP A 143 6.25 -35.46 -3.89
N LYS A 144 6.73 -34.35 -4.44
CA LYS A 144 7.79 -34.37 -5.45
C LYS A 144 9.14 -34.65 -4.79
N GLU A 145 9.91 -35.58 -5.36
CA GLU A 145 11.29 -35.80 -4.95
C GLU A 145 12.17 -34.60 -5.32
N TYR A 146 13.06 -34.21 -4.42
CA TYR A 146 13.97 -33.09 -4.65
C TYR A 146 15.36 -33.33 -4.06
N GLN A 147 16.37 -32.78 -4.73
CA GLN A 147 17.72 -32.68 -4.21
C GLN A 147 17.99 -31.32 -3.59
N LEU A 148 17.46 -30.27 -4.21
CA LEU A 148 17.55 -28.89 -3.71
C LEU A 148 16.22 -28.17 -3.84
N LEU A 149 15.68 -27.72 -2.69
CA LEU A 149 14.55 -26.81 -2.61
C LEU A 149 15.05 -25.41 -2.29
N SER A 150 14.67 -24.42 -3.08
CA SER A 150 14.90 -23.00 -2.78
C SER A 150 13.57 -22.27 -2.77
N VAL A 151 13.41 -21.35 -1.81
CA VAL A 151 12.20 -20.57 -1.62
C VAL A 151 12.58 -19.11 -1.48
N ASP A 152 11.93 -18.23 -2.26
CA ASP A 152 12.06 -16.80 -2.11
C ASP A 152 10.88 -16.30 -1.25
N ILE A 153 11.20 -15.61 -0.16
CA ILE A 153 10.23 -15.18 0.84
C ILE A 153 10.31 -13.66 0.98
N LEU A 154 9.20 -12.99 0.77
CA LEU A 154 9.03 -11.56 0.99
C LEU A 154 8.47 -11.32 2.40
N PHE A 155 9.15 -10.50 3.16
CA PHE A 155 8.73 -10.00 4.47
C PHE A 155 8.31 -8.55 4.32
N ILE A 156 7.05 -8.25 4.66
CA ILE A 156 6.54 -6.88 4.78
C ILE A 156 6.65 -6.51 6.26
N CYS A 157 7.53 -5.55 6.56
CA CYS A 157 7.88 -5.17 7.91
C CYS A 157 7.60 -3.70 8.18
N PHE A 158 7.50 -3.36 9.45
CA PHE A 158 7.28 -2.00 9.90
C PHE A 158 8.12 -1.68 11.14
N PRO A 159 8.56 -0.41 11.35
CA PRO A 159 9.29 -0.03 12.55
C PRO A 159 8.46 -0.30 13.81
N LYS A 160 9.06 -1.00 14.76
CA LYS A 160 8.39 -1.44 15.99
C LYS A 160 7.94 -0.27 16.86
N ASN A 161 8.78 0.77 16.99
CA ASN A 161 8.44 1.98 17.75
C ASN A 161 7.15 2.65 17.26
N ILE A 162 6.93 2.74 15.94
CA ILE A 162 5.72 3.35 15.37
C ILE A 162 4.50 2.47 15.67
N LEU A 163 4.62 1.14 15.54
CA LEU A 163 3.54 0.21 15.88
C LEU A 163 3.18 0.25 17.37
N ASP A 164 4.17 0.40 18.24
CA ASP A 164 3.96 0.54 19.67
C ASP A 164 3.25 1.86 20.00
N GLU A 165 3.64 2.98 19.39
CA GLU A 165 2.94 4.27 19.54
C GLU A 165 1.48 4.18 19.12
N ILE A 166 1.19 3.55 17.96
CA ILE A 166 -0.18 3.34 17.49
C ILE A 166 -0.93 2.42 18.45
N SER A 167 -0.29 1.35 18.93
CA SER A 167 -0.89 0.42 19.89
C SER A 167 -1.25 1.12 21.20
N HIS A 168 -0.39 1.98 21.71
CA HIS A 168 -0.67 2.82 22.87
C HIS A 168 -1.85 3.77 22.65
N LEU A 169 -1.93 4.37 21.45
CA LEU A 169 -3.02 5.27 21.09
C LEU A 169 -4.37 4.56 21.10
N PHE A 170 -4.47 3.39 20.46
CA PHE A 170 -5.70 2.59 20.45
C PHE A 170 -6.05 2.05 21.85
N LYS A 171 -5.06 1.60 22.61
CA LYS A 171 -5.25 1.16 24.00
C LYS A 171 -5.80 2.29 24.89
N LYS A 172 -5.36 3.53 24.71
CA LYS A 172 -5.90 4.71 25.40
C LYS A 172 -7.38 4.92 25.10
N ASN A 173 -7.83 4.53 23.93
CA ASN A 173 -9.23 4.53 23.53
C ASN A 173 -9.95 3.21 23.81
N HIS A 174 -9.39 2.35 24.69
CA HIS A 174 -9.91 1.04 25.10
C HIS A 174 -10.10 0.03 23.95
N ILE A 175 -9.36 0.22 22.83
CA ILE A 175 -9.40 -0.67 21.67
C ILE A 175 -8.14 -1.52 21.63
N PHE A 176 -8.32 -2.83 21.50
CA PHE A 176 -7.27 -3.80 21.25
C PHE A 176 -7.05 -3.96 19.74
N ILE A 177 -5.80 -3.88 19.29
CA ILE A 177 -5.44 -4.13 17.88
C ILE A 177 -5.23 -5.63 17.68
N GLU A 178 -6.07 -6.24 16.83
CA GLU A 178 -5.95 -7.65 16.48
C GLU A 178 -4.83 -7.88 15.45
N ASN A 179 -4.81 -7.07 14.38
CA ASN A 179 -3.82 -7.21 13.32
C ASN A 179 -3.38 -5.84 12.81
N PHE A 180 -2.09 -5.72 12.48
CA PHE A 180 -1.58 -4.70 11.58
C PHE A 180 -1.44 -5.28 10.18
N ILE A 181 -1.87 -4.52 9.17
CA ILE A 181 -1.97 -4.97 7.78
C ILE A 181 -1.28 -3.92 6.90
N GLY A 182 -0.41 -4.36 6.00
CA GLY A 182 0.18 -3.48 5.00
C GLY A 182 -0.87 -2.96 4.01
N SER A 183 -1.17 -1.65 4.04
CA SER A 183 -2.29 -1.06 3.26
C SER A 183 -2.08 -1.21 1.74
N SER A 184 -0.88 -0.89 1.21
CA SER A 184 -0.59 -1.06 -0.23
C SER A 184 -0.74 -2.51 -0.67
N TYR A 185 -0.30 -3.47 0.14
CA TYR A 185 -0.48 -4.89 -0.13
C TYR A 185 -1.97 -5.28 -0.14
N ALA A 186 -2.74 -4.91 0.89
CA ALA A 186 -4.17 -5.22 0.99
C ALA A 186 -4.99 -4.66 -0.18
N LYS A 187 -4.71 -3.40 -0.57
CA LYS A 187 -5.36 -2.75 -1.71
C LYS A 187 -5.09 -3.50 -3.01
N THR A 188 -3.83 -3.72 -3.33
CA THR A 188 -3.45 -4.35 -4.59
C THR A 188 -3.89 -5.82 -4.66
N PHE A 189 -3.87 -6.55 -3.54
CA PHE A 189 -4.43 -7.89 -3.42
C PHE A 189 -5.93 -7.91 -3.76
N SER A 190 -6.70 -6.91 -3.30
CA SER A 190 -8.12 -6.82 -3.61
C SER A 190 -8.41 -6.32 -5.02
N TYR A 191 -7.55 -5.45 -5.57
CA TYR A 191 -7.80 -4.84 -6.88
C TYR A 191 -7.36 -5.74 -8.03
N LYS A 192 -6.37 -6.62 -7.86
CA LYS A 192 -5.91 -7.53 -8.91
C LYS A 192 -7.05 -8.36 -9.51
N ASP A 193 -8.05 -8.73 -8.70
CA ASP A 193 -9.22 -9.50 -9.14
C ASP A 193 -10.07 -8.79 -10.22
N LYS A 194 -9.87 -7.47 -10.40
CA LYS A 194 -10.53 -6.68 -11.47
C LYS A 194 -9.79 -6.73 -12.80
N PHE A 195 -8.57 -7.25 -12.82
CA PHE A 195 -7.67 -7.27 -13.99
C PHE A 195 -7.25 -8.70 -14.36
N THR A 196 -8.13 -9.66 -14.18
CA THR A 196 -7.87 -11.11 -14.38
C THR A 196 -7.49 -11.50 -15.81
N THR A 197 -7.72 -10.62 -16.78
CA THR A 197 -7.31 -10.83 -18.18
C THR A 197 -5.80 -10.69 -18.40
N PHE A 198 -5.09 -10.09 -17.44
CA PHE A 198 -3.65 -9.85 -17.52
C PHE A 198 -2.90 -10.79 -16.58
N GLN A 199 -1.91 -11.50 -17.11
CA GLN A 199 -1.06 -12.39 -16.32
C GLN A 199 -0.07 -11.63 -15.43
N ASN A 200 0.41 -10.49 -15.91
CA ASN A 200 1.39 -9.67 -15.21
C ASN A 200 0.81 -8.28 -14.96
N LEU A 201 0.72 -7.90 -13.69
CA LEU A 201 0.17 -6.63 -13.24
C LEU A 201 1.21 -5.86 -12.44
N VAL A 202 1.27 -4.55 -12.62
CA VAL A 202 2.01 -3.65 -11.75
C VAL A 202 1.08 -2.55 -11.29
N PHE A 203 0.91 -2.44 -9.99
CA PHE A 203 0.23 -1.31 -9.37
C PHE A 203 1.27 -0.28 -8.94
N ILE A 204 1.10 0.97 -9.37
CA ILE A 204 1.84 2.12 -8.87
C ILE A 204 0.85 2.92 -8.02
N GLU A 205 0.97 2.80 -6.71
CA GLU A 205 0.16 3.55 -5.75
C GLU A 205 0.84 4.87 -5.41
N LEU A 206 0.37 5.95 -6.02
CA LEU A 206 0.84 7.31 -5.74
C LEU A 206 0.11 7.86 -4.51
N GLY A 207 0.76 7.74 -3.34
CA GLY A 207 0.29 8.30 -2.08
C GLY A 207 0.68 9.78 -1.91
N TYR A 208 0.48 10.31 -0.71
CA TYR A 208 0.88 11.69 -0.38
C TYR A 208 2.38 11.80 -0.12
N GLU A 209 2.95 10.95 0.75
CA GLU A 209 4.38 10.99 1.13
C GLU A 209 5.25 10.02 0.32
N LYS A 210 4.66 8.97 -0.24
CA LYS A 210 5.37 7.88 -0.90
C LYS A 210 4.65 7.37 -2.13
N THR A 211 5.37 6.60 -2.94
CA THR A 211 4.82 5.78 -4.01
C THR A 211 5.19 4.32 -3.76
N SER A 212 4.20 3.43 -3.80
CA SER A 212 4.40 1.98 -3.69
C SER A 212 4.27 1.34 -5.07
N ILE A 213 5.18 0.43 -5.39
CA ILE A 213 5.19 -0.34 -6.63
C ILE A 213 5.01 -1.81 -6.26
N VAL A 214 3.89 -2.39 -6.67
CA VAL A 214 3.50 -3.76 -6.33
C VAL A 214 3.32 -4.56 -7.61
N SER A 215 4.14 -5.59 -7.83
CA SER A 215 4.07 -6.44 -9.01
C SER A 215 3.46 -7.79 -8.68
N TYR A 216 2.60 -8.25 -9.59
CA TYR A 216 1.98 -9.57 -9.58
C TYR A 216 2.31 -10.30 -10.88
N LYS A 217 2.59 -11.60 -10.77
CA LYS A 217 2.75 -12.51 -11.89
C LYS A 217 1.84 -13.73 -11.70
N ASN A 218 1.00 -14.03 -12.67
CA ASN A 218 0.02 -15.14 -12.58
C ASN A 218 -0.77 -15.10 -11.25
N GLU A 219 -1.27 -13.93 -10.87
CA GLU A 219 -2.01 -13.67 -9.62
C GLU A 219 -1.17 -13.69 -8.33
N TYR A 220 0.08 -14.13 -8.39
CA TYR A 220 1.00 -14.16 -7.23
C TYR A 220 1.78 -12.88 -7.11
N LEU A 221 1.89 -12.37 -5.87
CA LEU A 221 2.75 -11.23 -5.57
C LEU A 221 4.21 -11.59 -5.85
N GLU A 222 4.87 -10.80 -6.67
CA GLU A 222 6.27 -10.97 -7.02
C GLU A 222 7.17 -10.02 -6.22
N SER A 223 6.77 -8.75 -6.10
CA SER A 223 7.54 -7.76 -5.34
C SER A 223 6.67 -6.63 -4.81
N LEU A 224 7.14 -5.99 -3.74
CA LEU A 224 6.61 -4.74 -3.21
C LEU A 224 7.78 -3.83 -2.89
N ASN A 225 7.83 -2.68 -3.56
CA ASN A 225 8.86 -1.66 -3.40
C ASN A 225 8.25 -0.32 -3.03
N ILE A 226 9.02 0.53 -2.35
CA ILE A 226 8.58 1.85 -1.90
C ILE A 226 9.59 2.89 -2.35
N ILE A 227 9.09 3.98 -2.94
CA ILE A 227 9.85 5.20 -3.24
C ILE A 227 9.38 6.28 -2.27
N PRO A 228 10.26 6.95 -1.52
CA PRO A 228 9.89 7.98 -0.55
C PRO A 228 9.57 9.32 -1.23
N ILE A 229 8.84 9.26 -2.35
CA ILE A 229 8.37 10.41 -3.12
C ILE A 229 6.90 10.20 -3.44
N GLY A 230 6.06 11.22 -3.17
CA GLY A 230 4.62 11.18 -3.41
C GLY A 230 4.05 12.55 -3.75
N GLY A 231 2.75 12.69 -3.70
CA GLY A 231 2.03 13.92 -4.06
C GLY A 231 2.41 15.15 -3.24
N ASN A 232 2.96 14.97 -2.03
CA ASN A 232 3.49 16.08 -1.22
C ASN A 232 4.70 16.74 -1.86
N HIS A 233 5.52 16.00 -2.60
CA HIS A 233 6.68 16.55 -3.31
C HIS A 233 6.25 17.48 -4.43
N ILE A 234 5.15 17.15 -5.14
CA ILE A 234 4.53 18.06 -6.13
C ILE A 234 4.08 19.36 -5.44
N THR A 235 3.42 19.24 -4.28
CA THR A 235 3.00 20.41 -3.49
C THR A 235 4.17 21.30 -3.10
N LYS A 236 5.27 20.70 -2.63
CA LYS A 236 6.49 21.43 -2.26
C LYS A 236 7.19 22.07 -3.46
N ASP A 237 7.17 21.44 -4.62
CA ASP A 237 7.74 22.04 -5.85
C ASP A 237 6.95 23.28 -6.26
N ILE A 238 5.61 23.21 -6.25
CA ILE A 238 4.75 24.37 -6.48
C ILE A 238 5.01 25.46 -5.47
N SER A 239 5.05 25.13 -4.17
CA SER A 239 5.31 26.05 -3.07
C SER A 239 6.64 26.78 -3.25
N LYS A 240 7.70 26.03 -3.58
CA LYS A 240 9.05 26.57 -3.76
C LYS A 240 9.18 27.49 -4.97
N ILE A 241 8.59 27.10 -6.10
CA ILE A 241 8.69 27.86 -7.37
C ILE A 241 7.82 29.12 -7.28
N LEU A 242 6.58 28.99 -6.78
CA LEU A 242 5.66 30.11 -6.67
C LEU A 242 5.86 30.97 -5.41
N LYS A 243 6.70 30.52 -4.47
CA LYS A 243 6.95 31.19 -3.17
C LYS A 243 5.67 31.43 -2.37
N ILE A 244 4.82 30.42 -2.30
CA ILE A 244 3.54 30.42 -1.58
C ILE A 244 3.53 29.32 -0.52
N SER A 245 2.52 29.32 0.34
CA SER A 245 2.38 28.28 1.36
C SER A 245 2.09 26.90 0.77
N ASP A 246 2.45 25.83 1.50
CA ASP A 246 2.13 24.45 1.11
C ASP A 246 0.62 24.23 1.01
N GLU A 247 -0.18 24.93 1.83
CA GLU A 247 -1.63 24.85 1.79
C GLU A 247 -2.23 25.43 0.50
N GLU A 248 -1.71 26.59 0.07
CA GLU A 248 -2.11 27.21 -1.20
C GLU A 248 -1.66 26.33 -2.38
N SER A 249 -0.46 25.80 -2.33
CA SER A 249 0.10 24.89 -3.34
C SER A 249 -0.70 23.61 -3.48
N GLU A 250 -1.14 23.02 -2.36
CA GLU A 250 -1.99 21.83 -2.34
C GLU A 250 -3.37 22.09 -2.96
N LYS A 251 -3.93 23.30 -2.76
CA LYS A 251 -5.17 23.70 -3.43
C LYS A 251 -4.98 23.81 -4.93
N ILE A 252 -3.93 24.50 -5.39
CA ILE A 252 -3.61 24.63 -6.82
C ILE A 252 -3.45 23.25 -7.47
N LYS A 253 -2.68 22.36 -6.85
CA LYS A 253 -2.50 20.99 -7.34
C LYS A 253 -3.84 20.22 -7.48
N LYS A 254 -4.75 20.38 -6.51
CA LYS A 254 -6.09 19.74 -6.57
C LYS A 254 -7.00 20.34 -7.62
N GLU A 255 -6.96 21.66 -7.78
CA GLU A 255 -7.76 22.39 -8.75
C GLU A 255 -7.24 22.18 -10.20
N PHE A 256 -5.96 21.85 -10.35
CA PHE A 256 -5.37 21.56 -11.66
C PHE A 256 -6.12 20.45 -12.43
N ASN A 257 -6.68 19.46 -11.73
CA ASN A 257 -7.51 18.42 -12.34
C ASN A 257 -8.89 18.90 -12.80
N ASN A 258 -9.36 20.04 -12.27
CA ASN A 258 -10.63 20.66 -12.63
C ASN A 258 -10.35 21.88 -13.53
N GLN A 259 -10.21 21.63 -14.84
CA GLN A 259 -9.89 22.69 -15.81
C GLN A 259 -10.85 23.87 -15.76
N GLU A 260 -12.16 23.63 -15.46
CA GLU A 260 -13.17 24.68 -15.29
C GLU A 260 -12.91 25.55 -14.05
N LEU A 261 -12.60 24.94 -12.90
CA LEU A 261 -12.32 25.67 -11.65
C LEU A 261 -10.98 26.40 -11.70
N PHE A 262 -10.01 25.86 -12.44
CA PHE A 262 -8.71 26.49 -12.60
C PHE A 262 -8.79 27.77 -13.44
N SER A 263 -9.72 27.83 -14.41
CA SER A 263 -9.99 29.01 -15.19
C SER A 263 -10.77 30.10 -14.46
N GLU A 264 -11.57 29.75 -13.43
CA GLU A 264 -12.46 30.68 -12.73
C GLU A 264 -11.81 31.39 -11.53
N ASN A 265 -10.73 30.86 -10.96
CA ASN A 265 -10.06 31.40 -9.76
C ASN A 265 -9.08 32.56 -10.06
N LEU A 266 -9.53 33.55 -10.81
CA LEU A 266 -8.81 34.78 -11.17
C LEU A 266 -8.15 35.51 -9.97
N ASN A 267 -8.73 35.40 -8.78
CA ASN A 267 -8.22 36.07 -7.56
C ASN A 267 -6.97 35.41 -7.00
N ILE A 268 -6.88 34.08 -7.02
CA ILE A 268 -5.68 33.34 -6.57
C ILE A 268 -4.56 33.59 -7.58
N GLN A 269 -4.86 33.55 -8.86
CA GLN A 269 -3.89 33.80 -9.94
C GLN A 269 -3.32 35.22 -9.87
N LYS A 270 -4.19 36.25 -9.76
CA LYS A 270 -3.72 37.65 -9.60
C LYS A 270 -2.82 37.84 -8.40
N LYS A 271 -3.16 37.25 -7.26
CA LYS A 271 -2.33 37.29 -6.04
C LYS A 271 -0.97 36.65 -6.27
N LEU A 272 -0.93 35.50 -6.96
CA LEU A 272 0.28 34.74 -7.26
C LEU A 272 1.17 35.47 -8.27
N LEU A 273 0.60 36.01 -9.34
CA LEU A 273 1.30 36.81 -10.35
C LEU A 273 1.94 38.06 -9.73
N ASN A 274 1.25 38.73 -8.80
CA ASN A 274 1.80 39.84 -8.05
C ASN A 274 2.98 39.44 -7.18
N ASN A 275 2.92 38.27 -6.53
CA ASN A 275 4.01 37.74 -5.67
C ASN A 275 5.27 37.39 -6.48
N LEU A 276 5.10 36.94 -7.71
CA LEU A 276 6.20 36.59 -8.61
C LEU A 276 6.89 37.81 -9.24
N LYS A 277 6.36 39.03 -9.03
CA LYS A 277 6.81 40.25 -9.73
C LYS A 277 6.79 40.11 -11.27
N GLN A 278 6.01 39.17 -11.78
CA GLN A 278 5.82 38.90 -13.20
C GLN A 278 4.46 39.45 -13.61
N ASN A 279 4.35 40.78 -13.68
CA ASN A 279 3.09 41.47 -13.98
C ASN A 279 2.56 41.23 -15.40
N ASN A 280 3.28 40.47 -16.23
CA ASN A 280 2.98 40.27 -17.65
C ASN A 280 2.62 38.82 -18.04
N LEU A 281 2.59 37.87 -17.10
CA LEU A 281 2.13 36.51 -17.39
C LEU A 281 0.61 36.52 -17.57
N ASP A 282 0.14 36.04 -18.69
CA ASP A 282 -1.27 35.80 -18.89
C ASP A 282 -1.73 34.49 -18.21
N HIS A 283 -3.02 34.23 -18.28
CA HIS A 283 -3.63 33.05 -17.64
C HIS A 283 -3.11 31.73 -18.23
N GLU A 284 -2.87 31.69 -19.55
CA GLU A 284 -2.42 30.49 -20.24
C GLU A 284 -0.97 30.16 -19.88
N GLU A 285 -0.10 31.15 -19.85
CA GLU A 285 1.30 31.01 -19.45
C GLU A 285 1.43 30.53 -18.00
N PHE A 286 0.60 31.05 -17.07
CA PHE A 286 0.55 30.57 -15.69
C PHE A 286 0.11 29.11 -15.58
N SER A 287 -0.93 28.74 -16.33
CA SER A 287 -1.45 27.37 -16.38
C SER A 287 -0.40 26.39 -16.94
N LEU A 288 0.31 26.80 -17.99
CA LEU A 288 1.40 26.01 -18.57
C LEU A 288 2.55 25.81 -17.56
N MET A 289 2.95 26.86 -16.85
CA MET A 289 3.99 26.76 -15.82
C MET A 289 3.61 25.77 -14.70
N ILE A 290 2.37 25.81 -14.19
CA ILE A 290 1.89 24.85 -13.19
C ILE A 290 1.91 23.44 -13.74
N LYS A 291 1.49 23.27 -14.99
CA LYS A 291 1.51 21.99 -15.69
C LYS A 291 2.92 21.42 -15.77
N GLU A 292 3.90 22.23 -16.17
CA GLU A 292 5.30 21.82 -16.26
C GLU A 292 5.87 21.39 -14.90
N ILE A 293 5.59 22.15 -13.82
CA ILE A 293 6.03 21.80 -12.47
C ILE A 293 5.47 20.43 -12.06
N ILE A 294 4.17 20.23 -12.24
CA ILE A 294 3.47 18.99 -11.86
C ILE A 294 4.02 17.81 -12.65
N PHE A 295 4.11 17.94 -13.99
CA PHE A 295 4.55 16.84 -14.85
C PHE A 295 6.02 16.50 -14.68
N ALA A 296 6.90 17.46 -14.41
CA ALA A 296 8.30 17.16 -14.12
C ALA A 296 8.46 16.21 -12.91
N ARG A 297 7.68 16.43 -11.84
CA ARG A 297 7.71 15.54 -10.67
C ARG A 297 7.05 14.19 -10.95
N ILE A 298 5.96 14.18 -11.70
CA ILE A 298 5.30 12.94 -12.12
C ILE A 298 6.24 12.08 -12.96
N ASP A 299 6.91 12.68 -13.93
CA ASP A 299 7.87 11.97 -14.78
C ASP A 299 9.01 11.36 -13.97
N GLU A 300 9.51 12.08 -12.96
CA GLU A 300 10.52 11.53 -12.04
C GLU A 300 9.98 10.30 -11.28
N ILE A 301 8.77 10.40 -10.70
CA ILE A 301 8.16 9.29 -9.95
C ILE A 301 7.96 8.09 -10.87
N LEU A 302 7.41 8.29 -12.06
CA LEU A 302 7.18 7.23 -13.02
C LEU A 302 8.49 6.60 -13.51
N ASN A 303 9.50 7.42 -13.83
CA ASN A 303 10.81 6.91 -14.25
C ASN A 303 11.49 6.07 -13.16
N LEU A 304 11.43 6.51 -11.89
CA LEU A 304 11.94 5.72 -10.77
C LEU A 304 11.16 4.41 -10.60
N SER A 305 9.82 4.47 -10.73
CA SER A 305 8.96 3.28 -10.65
C SER A 305 9.29 2.28 -11.77
N LEU A 306 9.47 2.76 -12.99
CA LEU A 306 9.79 1.93 -14.15
C LEU A 306 11.18 1.28 -14.02
N LYS A 307 12.19 2.01 -13.51
CA LYS A 307 13.51 1.42 -13.23
C LYS A 307 13.44 0.24 -12.25
N LEU A 308 12.59 0.33 -11.23
CA LEU A 308 12.37 -0.79 -10.30
C LEU A 308 11.69 -1.96 -11.01
N ILE A 309 10.72 -1.70 -11.88
CA ILE A 309 10.05 -2.73 -12.69
C ILE A 309 11.05 -3.36 -13.67
N ASP A 310 11.89 -2.57 -14.32
CA ASP A 310 12.89 -3.06 -15.26
C ASP A 310 13.94 -3.95 -14.57
N SER A 311 14.30 -3.66 -13.32
CA SER A 311 15.17 -4.54 -12.52
C SER A 311 14.53 -5.92 -12.26
N ILE A 312 13.20 -5.96 -12.13
CA ILE A 312 12.44 -7.22 -12.03
C ILE A 312 12.42 -7.95 -13.38
N LYS A 313 12.35 -7.20 -14.49
CA LYS A 313 12.29 -7.73 -15.85
C LYS A 313 13.64 -8.24 -16.40
N MET A 314 14.77 -7.72 -15.93
CA MET A 314 16.10 -8.09 -16.46
C MET A 314 16.36 -9.60 -16.55
N ASN A 315 15.62 -10.39 -15.77
CA ASN A 315 15.69 -11.85 -15.79
C ASN A 315 14.70 -12.50 -16.77
N LYS A 316 13.85 -11.73 -17.50
CA LYS A 316 12.72 -12.28 -18.28
C LYS A 316 12.44 -11.43 -19.53
N LEU A 317 13.25 -11.65 -20.56
CA LEU A 317 13.08 -11.06 -21.89
C LEU A 317 11.68 -11.43 -22.44
N ASN A 318 10.87 -10.41 -22.79
CA ASN A 318 9.54 -10.46 -23.46
C ASN A 318 8.27 -10.60 -22.59
N GLU A 319 8.30 -10.43 -21.29
CA GLU A 319 7.05 -10.36 -20.52
C GLU A 319 6.45 -8.95 -20.53
N LYS A 320 5.16 -8.85 -20.90
CA LYS A 320 4.37 -7.61 -20.89
C LYS A 320 3.64 -7.45 -19.56
N TYR A 321 3.66 -6.25 -19.00
CA TYR A 321 2.96 -5.91 -17.77
C TYR A 321 1.90 -4.84 -18.02
N LYS A 322 0.69 -5.02 -17.49
CA LYS A 322 -0.31 -3.96 -17.38
C LYS A 322 0.03 -3.11 -16.16
N ILE A 323 0.19 -1.80 -16.35
CA ILE A 323 0.49 -0.85 -15.28
C ILE A 323 -0.78 -0.12 -14.88
N ILE A 324 -1.10 -0.16 -13.60
CA ILE A 324 -2.31 0.41 -13.02
C ILE A 324 -1.91 1.48 -12.01
N LEU A 325 -2.33 2.70 -12.25
CA LEU A 325 -2.10 3.85 -11.37
C LEU A 325 -3.25 3.95 -10.37
N ILE A 326 -2.93 3.90 -9.08
CA ILE A 326 -3.89 4.01 -7.97
C ILE A 326 -3.42 5.03 -6.94
N GLY A 327 -4.25 5.30 -5.95
CA GLY A 327 -3.94 6.23 -4.86
C GLY A 327 -4.45 7.65 -5.08
N SER A 328 -4.44 8.43 -4.01
CA SER A 328 -4.98 9.80 -4.04
C SER A 328 -4.17 10.76 -4.91
N GLY A 329 -2.86 10.54 -5.03
CA GLY A 329 -1.98 11.32 -5.89
C GLY A 329 -2.16 11.00 -7.38
N ALA A 330 -2.58 9.78 -7.70
CA ALA A 330 -2.82 9.35 -9.08
C ALA A 330 -4.06 10.00 -9.72
N LYS A 331 -4.91 10.67 -8.95
CA LYS A 331 -6.07 11.43 -9.48
C LYS A 331 -5.67 12.49 -10.50
N ILE A 332 -4.42 12.95 -10.47
CA ILE A 332 -3.91 13.92 -11.44
C ILE A 332 -3.93 13.37 -12.88
N PHE A 333 -3.99 12.05 -13.05
CA PHE A 333 -4.07 11.36 -14.34
C PHE A 333 -5.51 11.24 -14.86
N GLU A 334 -6.52 11.50 -14.05
CA GLU A 334 -7.94 11.22 -14.38
C GLU A 334 -8.42 11.97 -15.63
N ASN A 335 -7.99 13.23 -15.78
CA ASN A 335 -8.38 14.09 -16.90
C ASN A 335 -7.23 14.47 -17.85
N ASN A 336 -6.03 13.97 -17.56
CA ASN A 336 -4.85 14.29 -18.31
C ASN A 336 -4.30 13.02 -18.96
N SER A 337 -4.47 12.87 -20.29
CA SER A 337 -3.74 11.87 -21.05
C SER A 337 -2.25 12.20 -21.02
N ILE A 338 -1.51 11.57 -20.13
CA ILE A 338 -0.07 11.70 -20.09
C ILE A 338 0.47 10.82 -21.21
N SER A 339 0.94 11.44 -22.27
CA SER A 339 1.83 10.77 -23.20
C SER A 339 3.15 10.55 -22.46
N ILE A 340 3.26 9.42 -21.78
CA ILE A 340 4.54 8.97 -21.23
C ILE A 340 5.38 8.70 -22.48
N THR A 341 6.33 9.60 -22.75
CA THR A 341 7.30 9.44 -23.84
C THR A 341 8.23 8.30 -23.46
N GLN A 342 7.77 7.08 -23.71
CA GLN A 342 8.60 5.88 -23.50
C GLN A 342 9.36 5.57 -24.76
N LYS A 343 10.67 5.48 -24.60
CA LYS A 343 11.58 5.05 -25.67
C LYS A 343 11.55 3.54 -25.93
N ASP A 344 10.86 2.74 -25.12
CA ASP A 344 10.87 1.27 -25.21
C ASP A 344 9.46 0.70 -25.35
N ASN A 345 9.25 -0.08 -26.42
CA ASN A 345 8.01 -0.75 -26.83
C ASN A 345 7.51 -1.86 -25.86
N LEU A 346 7.94 -1.90 -24.60
CA LEU A 346 7.72 -3.01 -23.66
C LEU A 346 6.61 -2.75 -22.63
N LEU A 347 6.10 -1.53 -22.53
CA LEU A 347 5.05 -1.17 -21.58
C LEU A 347 3.73 -0.96 -22.28
N ASP A 348 2.82 -1.90 -22.15
CA ASP A 348 1.67 -2.00 -23.01
C ASP A 348 0.59 -0.96 -22.77
N GLU A 349 0.29 -0.58 -21.54
CA GLU A 349 -0.78 0.38 -21.26
C GLU A 349 -0.75 0.83 -19.81
N PHE A 350 -0.75 2.13 -19.58
CA PHE A 350 -1.08 2.72 -18.29
C PHE A 350 -2.58 2.88 -18.18
N GLU A 351 -3.14 2.47 -17.06
CA GLU A 351 -4.55 2.66 -16.75
C GLU A 351 -4.68 3.33 -15.39
N PHE A 352 -5.46 4.40 -15.31
CA PHE A 352 -5.83 4.99 -14.04
C PHE A 352 -7.05 4.26 -13.48
N PHE A 353 -6.90 3.69 -12.29
CA PHE A 353 -7.99 3.07 -11.55
C PHE A 353 -8.42 3.97 -10.39
N ARG A 354 -9.65 4.49 -10.50
CA ARG A 354 -10.24 5.33 -9.46
C ARG A 354 -10.64 4.51 -8.25
N GLU A 355 -9.94 4.71 -7.14
CA GLU A 355 -10.30 4.07 -5.88
C GLU A 355 -11.59 4.67 -5.30
N ASN A 356 -12.49 3.80 -4.84
CA ASN A 356 -13.60 4.23 -4.00
C ASN A 356 -13.13 4.32 -2.53
N PRO A 357 -13.16 5.51 -1.89
CA PRO A 357 -12.72 5.68 -0.51
C PRO A 357 -13.46 4.79 0.50
N GLU A 358 -14.72 4.46 0.22
CA GLU A 358 -15.56 3.65 1.10
C GLU A 358 -15.09 2.19 1.19
N ILE A 359 -14.46 1.67 0.12
CA ILE A 359 -14.02 0.27 0.08
C ILE A 359 -12.56 0.08 0.50
N ILE A 360 -11.82 1.13 0.88
CA ILE A 360 -10.40 0.98 1.26
C ILE A 360 -10.26 0.06 2.47
N CYS A 361 -11.05 0.26 3.52
CA CYS A 361 -11.04 -0.65 4.68
C CYS A 361 -11.49 -2.07 4.31
N LYS A 362 -12.36 -2.24 3.29
CA LYS A 362 -12.78 -3.55 2.77
C LYS A 362 -11.61 -4.36 2.19
N THR A 363 -10.57 -3.69 1.72
CA THR A 363 -9.37 -4.38 1.21
C THR A 363 -8.64 -5.15 2.32
N GLY A 364 -8.60 -4.60 3.54
CA GLY A 364 -8.08 -5.29 4.72
C GLY A 364 -8.92 -6.50 5.11
N GLU A 365 -10.24 -6.36 5.10
CA GLU A 365 -11.16 -7.47 5.34
C GLU A 365 -10.99 -8.57 4.28
N ASN A 366 -10.90 -8.20 3.01
CA ASN A 366 -10.66 -9.15 1.94
C ASN A 366 -9.34 -9.92 2.14
N LEU A 367 -8.28 -9.25 2.55
CA LEU A 367 -6.99 -9.89 2.79
C LEU A 367 -7.06 -10.90 3.95
N LEU A 368 -7.77 -10.56 5.04
CA LEU A 368 -7.86 -11.45 6.20
C LEU A 368 -8.77 -12.66 5.98
N PHE A 369 -9.84 -12.51 5.19
CA PHE A 369 -10.87 -13.55 5.07
C PHE A 369 -10.88 -14.27 3.73
N LYS A 370 -10.28 -13.71 2.67
CA LYS A 370 -10.08 -14.44 1.41
C LYS A 370 -8.85 -15.36 1.53
N LYS A 371 -8.97 -16.55 0.93
CA LYS A 371 -7.86 -17.50 0.85
C LYS A 371 -6.69 -16.90 0.06
N ASN A 372 -5.55 -16.72 0.69
CA ASN A 372 -4.30 -16.31 0.06
C ASN A 372 -3.26 -17.42 0.19
N LEU A 373 -2.96 -18.07 -0.93
CA LEU A 373 -2.06 -19.24 -0.96
C LEU A 373 -0.58 -18.88 -0.74
N GLN A 374 -0.22 -17.61 -0.92
CA GLN A 374 1.17 -17.16 -0.73
C GLN A 374 1.46 -16.75 0.71
N GLU A 375 0.43 -16.32 1.43
CA GLU A 375 0.63 -15.78 2.77
C GLU A 375 0.73 -16.91 3.78
N VAL A 376 1.90 -17.00 4.38
CA VAL A 376 2.22 -18.05 5.35
C VAL A 376 1.95 -17.61 6.78
N PHE A 377 1.91 -16.27 7.04
CA PHE A 377 1.79 -15.76 8.38
C PHE A 377 1.33 -14.29 8.42
N ILE A 378 0.19 -14.03 9.06
CA ILE A 378 -0.18 -12.71 9.58
C ILE A 378 0.12 -12.75 11.08
N VAL A 379 0.92 -11.82 11.60
CA VAL A 379 1.30 -11.79 13.03
C VAL A 379 0.14 -11.25 13.86
N PRO A 380 -0.59 -12.08 14.63
CA PRO A 380 -1.46 -11.54 15.66
C PRO A 380 -0.63 -11.14 16.88
N LYS A 381 -0.92 -10.00 17.44
CA LYS A 381 -0.17 -9.41 18.56
C LYS A 381 -0.54 -9.97 19.95
N GLN A 382 -1.16 -11.19 20.12
CA GLN A 382 -1.36 -11.75 21.47
C GLN A 382 -1.50 -13.26 21.60
N GLU A 383 -1.26 -13.70 22.87
CA GLU A 383 -0.86 -15.01 23.39
C GLU A 383 -1.90 -16.15 23.34
N ASP A 384 -3.15 -15.95 22.96
CA ASP A 384 -4.22 -16.97 23.05
C ASP A 384 -4.74 -17.49 21.70
N VAL A 385 -3.97 -17.35 20.64
CA VAL A 385 -4.37 -17.82 19.31
C VAL A 385 -3.65 -19.11 18.99
N PRO A 386 -4.36 -20.14 18.47
CA PRO A 386 -3.72 -21.39 18.07
C PRO A 386 -2.50 -21.11 17.22
N GLY A 387 -1.38 -21.74 17.56
CA GLY A 387 -0.07 -21.48 16.97
C GLY A 387 -0.10 -21.55 15.44
N PHE A 388 0.89 -20.89 14.82
CA PHE A 388 1.10 -20.80 13.38
C PHE A 388 0.75 -22.08 12.59
N PHE A 389 1.21 -23.24 13.06
CA PHE A 389 0.98 -24.53 12.43
C PHE A 389 -0.50 -24.94 12.39
N VAL A 390 -1.28 -24.67 13.40
CA VAL A 390 -2.71 -25.01 13.43
C VAL A 390 -3.50 -24.17 12.42
N ARG A 391 -3.17 -22.89 12.24
CA ARG A 391 -3.80 -22.03 11.24
C ARG A 391 -3.39 -22.39 9.82
N PHE A 392 -2.09 -22.67 9.62
CA PHE A 392 -1.56 -23.09 8.35
C PHE A 392 -2.19 -24.43 7.89
N PHE A 393 -2.30 -25.42 8.76
CA PHE A 393 -2.95 -26.70 8.45
C PHE A 393 -4.46 -26.56 8.20
N ASN A 394 -5.16 -25.61 8.83
CA ASN A 394 -6.57 -25.37 8.56
C ASN A 394 -6.85 -24.70 7.21
N LEU A 395 -5.83 -24.13 6.55
CA LEU A 395 -5.94 -23.58 5.19
C LEU A 395 -5.94 -24.68 4.10
N PHE A 396 -5.51 -25.91 4.44
CA PHE A 396 -5.40 -27.05 3.51
C PHE A 396 -6.42 -28.16 3.77
N LYS A 397 -7.31 -28.01 4.76
CA LYS A 397 -8.52 -28.78 4.97
C LYS A 397 -9.71 -28.07 4.33
#